data_bcd2665845f0ea1a840fffdcdcffdbed
#
_entry.id   bcd2665845f0ea1a840fffdcdcffdbed
#
_cell.length_a   1.000
_cell.length_b   1.000
_cell.length_c   1.000
_cell.angle_alpha   90.00
_cell.angle_beta   90.00
_cell.angle_gamma   90.00
#
_symmetry.space_group_name_H-M   'P 1'
#
loop_
_entity.id
_entity.type
_entity.pdbx_description
1 polymer ?
#
loop_
_entity_poly.entity_id
_entity_poly.type
_entity_poly.pdbx_seq_one_letter_code
_entity_poly.pdbx_strand_id
1 'polypeptide(L)'
;MQKHKALAFTGHRPESLPFGENELLASAIRIKTLLADEIMRCAAQGYDTFLAGGARGGDILFAEQVLFVKGLEYPDIQLITIVPHEGQANNWTEAWRERYFRILEYSSDVVTLEMHYSSGCYHPRNRYLVDRADSVLALYNGSSTGGTAYTVKYAYQRNKEIIVIDPTTMGRKVIPPRLRCE
;
A
#
# COMPACT_ATOMS: atom_id res chain seq x y z
N MET A 1 10.51 21.45 14.38
CA MET A 1 10.33 20.00 14.20
C MET A 1 9.72 19.78 12.84
N GLN A 2 10.39 19.06 11.95
CA GLN A 2 9.83 18.70 10.65
C GLN A 2 8.66 17.73 10.91
N LYS A 3 7.46 18.07 10.42
CA LYS A 3 6.27 17.23 10.61
C LYS A 3 6.45 15.99 9.73
N HIS A 4 6.53 14.81 10.34
CA HIS A 4 6.52 13.54 9.61
C HIS A 4 5.27 13.44 8.74
N LYS A 5 5.45 13.05 7.49
CA LYS A 5 4.37 12.94 6.51
C LYS A 5 4.26 11.51 6.01
N ALA A 6 3.09 10.91 6.19
CA ALA A 6 2.87 9.51 5.93
C ALA A 6 1.96 9.26 4.72
N LEU A 7 2.33 8.28 3.88
CA LEU A 7 1.53 7.74 2.79
C LEU A 7 1.10 6.31 3.12
N ALA A 8 -0.21 6.04 3.16
CA ALA A 8 -0.71 4.68 3.26
C ALA A 8 -0.96 4.09 1.87
N PHE A 9 -0.78 2.78 1.75
CA PHE A 9 -1.07 2.06 0.53
C PHE A 9 -2.24 1.09 0.68
N THR A 10 -3.00 0.92 -0.39
CA THR A 10 -3.96 -0.17 -0.59
C THR A 10 -3.93 -0.63 -2.04
N GLY A 11 -4.00 -1.94 -2.28
CA GLY A 11 -3.96 -2.46 -3.65
C GLY A 11 -4.70 -3.78 -3.81
N HIS A 12 -5.01 -4.09 -5.06
CA HIS A 12 -5.66 -5.33 -5.43
C HIS A 12 -4.79 -6.56 -5.14
N ARG A 13 -5.45 -7.66 -4.85
CA ARG A 13 -4.84 -8.99 -4.79
C ARG A 13 -4.44 -9.46 -6.19
N PRO A 14 -3.55 -10.48 -6.32
CA PRO A 14 -3.10 -10.96 -7.63
C PRO A 14 -4.25 -11.31 -8.57
N GLU A 15 -5.33 -11.89 -8.04
CA GLU A 15 -6.50 -12.32 -8.80
C GLU A 15 -7.26 -11.16 -9.50
N SER A 16 -7.02 -9.93 -9.05
CA SER A 16 -7.62 -8.71 -9.61
C SER A 16 -6.61 -7.79 -10.31
N LEU A 17 -5.38 -8.26 -10.49
CA LEU A 17 -4.35 -7.56 -11.27
C LEU A 17 -4.29 -8.11 -12.69
N PRO A 18 -3.96 -7.28 -13.71
CA PRO A 18 -3.98 -7.71 -15.12
C PRO A 18 -2.93 -8.78 -15.47
N PHE A 19 -1.95 -8.98 -14.60
CA PHE A 19 -0.88 -9.98 -14.77
C PHE A 19 -1.05 -11.19 -13.82
N GLY A 20 -2.05 -11.17 -12.92
CA GLY A 20 -2.22 -12.22 -11.91
C GLY A 20 -0.97 -12.39 -11.05
N GLU A 21 -0.35 -13.57 -11.10
CA GLU A 21 0.91 -13.88 -10.43
C GLU A 21 2.13 -13.85 -11.37
N ASN A 22 1.91 -13.62 -12.69
CA ASN A 22 3.00 -13.58 -13.66
C ASN A 22 3.62 -12.17 -13.77
N GLU A 23 4.56 -11.89 -12.88
CA GLU A 23 5.23 -10.58 -12.81
C GLU A 23 6.28 -10.34 -13.91
N LEU A 24 6.48 -11.28 -14.85
CA LEU A 24 7.30 -11.09 -16.06
C LEU A 24 6.55 -10.34 -17.17
N LEU A 25 5.23 -10.21 -17.06
CA LEU A 25 4.44 -9.48 -18.03
C LEU A 25 4.73 -7.98 -18.00
N ALA A 26 4.69 -7.35 -19.18
CA ALA A 26 4.93 -5.90 -19.33
C ALA A 26 4.02 -5.05 -18.43
N SER A 27 2.78 -5.48 -18.17
CA SER A 27 1.85 -4.82 -17.26
C SER A 27 2.34 -4.82 -15.81
N ALA A 28 2.96 -5.90 -15.35
CA ALA A 28 3.55 -5.97 -14.01
C ALA A 28 4.75 -5.04 -13.88
N ILE A 29 5.65 -5.07 -14.86
CA ILE A 29 6.82 -4.17 -14.91
C ILE A 29 6.35 -2.72 -14.90
N ARG A 30 5.35 -2.39 -15.71
CA ARG A 30 4.80 -1.03 -15.78
C ARG A 30 4.20 -0.58 -14.45
N ILE A 31 3.43 -1.45 -13.77
CA ILE A 31 2.86 -1.13 -12.45
C ILE A 31 3.96 -0.90 -11.41
N LYS A 32 5.00 -1.75 -11.37
CA LYS A 32 6.14 -1.54 -10.46
C LYS A 32 6.82 -0.20 -10.71
N THR A 33 7.04 0.17 -11.98
CA THR A 33 7.60 1.49 -12.34
C THR A 33 6.70 2.63 -11.85
N LEU A 34 5.39 2.57 -12.10
CA LEU A 34 4.44 3.60 -11.65
C LEU A 34 4.40 3.74 -10.13
N LEU A 35 4.50 2.63 -9.40
CA LEU A 35 4.59 2.65 -7.93
C LEU A 35 5.90 3.31 -7.47
N ALA A 36 7.04 2.94 -8.05
CA ALA A 36 8.33 3.55 -7.73
C ALA A 36 8.33 5.06 -8.03
N ASP A 37 7.84 5.47 -9.20
CA ASP A 37 7.73 6.87 -9.60
C ASP A 37 6.86 7.68 -8.61
N GLU A 38 5.75 7.09 -8.13
CA GLU A 38 4.87 7.78 -7.18
C GLU A 38 5.50 7.84 -5.79
N ILE A 39 6.22 6.81 -5.35
CA ILE A 39 6.97 6.81 -4.09
C ILE A 39 8.05 7.90 -4.12
N MET A 40 8.84 7.99 -5.20
CA MET A 40 9.85 9.04 -5.38
C MET A 40 9.22 10.44 -5.39
N ARG A 41 8.08 10.61 -6.08
CA ARG A 41 7.33 11.88 -6.09
C ARG A 41 6.87 12.28 -4.69
N CYS A 42 6.33 11.35 -3.92
CA CYS A 42 5.92 11.59 -2.53
C CYS A 42 7.13 11.91 -1.65
N ALA A 43 8.23 11.17 -1.76
CA ALA A 43 9.45 11.43 -1.01
C ALA A 43 10.00 12.85 -1.30
N ALA A 44 10.02 13.26 -2.56
CA ALA A 44 10.40 14.62 -2.97
C ALA A 44 9.45 15.71 -2.40
N GLN A 45 8.21 15.36 -2.07
CA GLN A 45 7.22 16.23 -1.40
C GLN A 45 7.29 16.17 0.14
N GLY A 46 8.30 15.50 0.69
CA GLY A 46 8.54 15.39 2.12
C GLY A 46 7.78 14.28 2.83
N TYR A 47 7.23 13.29 2.09
CA TYR A 47 6.77 12.05 2.72
C TYR A 47 7.99 11.21 3.12
N ASP A 48 8.08 10.87 4.37
CA ASP A 48 9.16 10.09 4.95
C ASP A 48 8.72 8.71 5.46
N THR A 49 7.40 8.49 5.56
CA THR A 49 6.83 7.28 6.11
C THR A 49 5.83 6.65 5.13
N PHE A 50 6.04 5.37 4.80
CA PHE A 50 5.23 4.60 3.87
C PHE A 50 4.62 3.41 4.60
N LEU A 51 3.28 3.34 4.64
CA LEU A 51 2.52 2.34 5.40
C LEU A 51 1.95 1.29 4.44
N ALA A 52 2.28 0.02 4.65
CA ALA A 52 1.79 -1.10 3.85
C ALA A 52 1.10 -2.16 4.70
N GLY A 53 0.12 -2.85 4.15
CA GLY A 53 -0.59 -3.93 4.84
C GLY A 53 0.04 -5.31 4.66
N GLY A 54 1.07 -5.44 3.83
CA GLY A 54 1.78 -6.69 3.59
C GLY A 54 0.95 -7.81 2.96
N ALA A 55 -0.19 -7.50 2.35
CA ALA A 55 -1.02 -8.51 1.68
C ALA A 55 -0.44 -8.92 0.33
N ARG A 56 -0.73 -10.15 -0.14
CA ARG A 56 -0.32 -10.60 -1.49
C ARG A 56 -0.81 -9.63 -2.56
N GLY A 57 -0.02 -9.46 -3.62
CA GLY A 57 -0.31 -8.56 -4.74
C GLY A 57 0.15 -7.13 -4.49
N GLY A 58 -0.72 -6.14 -4.65
CA GLY A 58 -0.37 -4.73 -4.61
C GLY A 58 0.43 -4.30 -3.39
N ASP A 59 0.06 -4.76 -2.19
CA ASP A 59 0.75 -4.36 -0.95
C ASP A 59 2.22 -4.82 -0.94
N ILE A 60 2.48 -6.07 -1.35
CA ILE A 60 3.87 -6.59 -1.45
C ILE A 60 4.63 -5.85 -2.53
N LEU A 61 4.03 -5.65 -3.72
CA LEU A 61 4.68 -4.87 -4.78
C LEU A 61 5.05 -3.47 -4.32
N PHE A 62 4.13 -2.78 -3.65
CA PHE A 62 4.40 -1.44 -3.12
C PHE A 62 5.53 -1.44 -2.10
N ALA A 63 5.50 -2.35 -1.12
CA ALA A 63 6.53 -2.43 -0.10
C ALA A 63 7.91 -2.70 -0.70
N GLU A 64 8.02 -3.59 -1.69
CA GLU A 64 9.25 -3.83 -2.44
C GLU A 64 9.75 -2.57 -3.17
N GLN A 65 8.84 -1.78 -3.76
CA GLN A 65 9.23 -0.53 -4.41
C GLN A 65 9.65 0.54 -3.40
N VAL A 66 9.07 0.59 -2.19
CA VAL A 66 9.57 1.48 -1.11
C VAL A 66 11.00 1.10 -0.73
N LEU A 67 11.28 -0.18 -0.54
CA LEU A 67 12.63 -0.66 -0.22
C LEU A 67 13.62 -0.40 -1.36
N PHE A 68 13.18 -0.55 -2.60
CA PHE A 68 13.98 -0.24 -3.79
C PHE A 68 14.33 1.26 -3.85
N VAL A 69 13.36 2.14 -3.72
CA VAL A 69 13.55 3.60 -3.73
C VAL A 69 14.41 4.07 -2.56
N LYS A 70 14.23 3.46 -1.38
CA LYS A 70 15.09 3.68 -0.22
C LYS A 70 16.55 3.38 -0.52
N GLY A 71 16.82 2.26 -1.16
CA GLY A 71 18.20 1.86 -1.52
C GLY A 71 18.81 2.67 -2.66
N LEU A 72 17.99 3.30 -3.50
CA LEU A 72 18.43 4.01 -4.69
C LEU A 72 18.75 5.50 -4.43
N GLU A 73 17.83 6.23 -3.81
CA GLU A 73 17.89 7.69 -3.76
C GLU A 73 17.41 8.32 -2.44
N TYR A 74 16.54 7.64 -1.69
CA TYR A 74 15.90 8.20 -0.48
C TYR A 74 16.18 7.33 0.76
N PRO A 75 17.42 7.27 1.28
CA PRO A 75 17.81 6.33 2.34
C PRO A 75 17.05 6.54 3.66
N ASP A 76 16.51 7.73 3.88
CA ASP A 76 15.85 8.10 5.14
C ASP A 76 14.36 7.76 5.17
N ILE A 77 13.75 7.35 4.05
CA ILE A 77 12.34 6.93 4.06
C ILE A 77 12.16 5.64 4.85
N GLN A 78 11.01 5.52 5.50
CA GLN A 78 10.66 4.40 6.35
C GLN A 78 9.50 3.60 5.75
N LEU A 79 9.66 2.28 5.69
CA LEU A 79 8.57 1.35 5.45
C LEU A 79 8.08 0.84 6.80
N ILE A 80 6.79 1.03 7.08
CA ILE A 80 6.13 0.44 8.24
C ILE A 80 5.06 -0.54 7.75
N THR A 81 5.18 -1.80 8.17
CA THR A 81 4.22 -2.85 7.78
C THR A 81 3.21 -3.08 8.88
N ILE A 82 1.92 -2.95 8.54
CA ILE A 82 0.80 -3.14 9.47
C ILE A 82 0.15 -4.49 9.18
N VAL A 83 0.37 -5.45 10.07
CA VAL A 83 -0.09 -6.82 9.94
C VAL A 83 -1.41 -7.00 10.69
N PRO A 84 -2.48 -7.53 10.06
CA PRO A 84 -3.77 -7.73 10.74
C PRO A 84 -3.70 -8.74 11.88
N HIS A 85 -2.92 -9.83 11.70
CA HIS A 85 -2.67 -10.85 12.71
C HIS A 85 -1.38 -11.61 12.39
N GLU A 86 -0.75 -12.26 13.37
CA GLU A 86 0.55 -12.94 13.23
C GLU A 86 0.56 -14.00 12.12
N GLY A 87 -0.53 -14.75 11.96
CA GLY A 87 -0.65 -15.83 10.98
C GLY A 87 -1.06 -15.39 9.57
N GLN A 88 -0.93 -14.10 9.18
CA GLN A 88 -1.41 -13.60 7.89
C GLN A 88 -0.92 -14.44 6.68
N ALA A 89 0.30 -14.92 6.73
CA ALA A 89 0.93 -15.64 5.63
C ALA A 89 0.88 -17.18 5.74
N ASN A 90 0.22 -17.75 6.76
CA ASN A 90 0.29 -19.18 7.05
C ASN A 90 -0.15 -20.07 5.88
N ASN A 91 -1.15 -19.63 5.12
CA ASN A 91 -1.73 -20.40 4.00
C ASN A 91 -1.24 -19.93 2.63
N TRP A 92 -0.17 -19.13 2.57
CA TRP A 92 0.38 -18.65 1.29
C TRP A 92 1.39 -19.66 0.72
N THR A 93 1.62 -19.59 -0.59
CA THR A 93 2.70 -20.35 -1.22
C THR A 93 4.07 -19.91 -0.67
N GLU A 94 5.06 -20.77 -0.78
CA GLU A 94 6.42 -20.49 -0.31
C GLU A 94 6.96 -19.18 -0.90
N ALA A 95 6.80 -18.97 -2.21
CA ALA A 95 7.25 -17.76 -2.89
C ALA A 95 6.64 -16.47 -2.30
N TRP A 96 5.34 -16.46 -1.98
CA TRP A 96 4.70 -15.31 -1.35
C TRP A 96 5.12 -15.13 0.11
N ARG A 97 5.34 -16.23 0.84
CA ARG A 97 5.82 -16.19 2.22
C ARG A 97 7.24 -15.64 2.30
N GLU A 98 8.13 -16.05 1.42
CA GLU A 98 9.51 -15.58 1.36
C GLU A 98 9.56 -14.05 1.15
N ARG A 99 8.79 -13.53 0.19
CA ARG A 99 8.67 -12.08 -0.06
C ARG A 99 8.11 -11.34 1.14
N TYR A 100 7.06 -11.88 1.75
CA TYR A 100 6.42 -11.29 2.92
C TYR A 100 7.40 -11.18 4.09
N PHE A 101 8.10 -12.26 4.44
CA PHE A 101 9.05 -12.23 5.54
C PHE A 101 10.24 -11.33 5.25
N ARG A 102 10.70 -11.24 4.01
CA ARG A 102 11.72 -10.27 3.61
C ARG A 102 11.23 -8.83 3.82
N ILE A 103 9.98 -8.52 3.47
CA ILE A 103 9.41 -7.19 3.74
C ILE A 103 9.38 -6.90 5.23
N LEU A 104 8.95 -7.85 6.06
CA LEU A 104 8.94 -7.64 7.52
C LEU A 104 10.36 -7.41 8.07
N GLU A 105 11.34 -8.16 7.59
CA GLU A 105 12.76 -8.04 8.00
C GLU A 105 13.34 -6.65 7.68
N TYR A 106 13.02 -6.11 6.50
CA TYR A 106 13.54 -4.81 6.06
C TYR A 106 12.63 -3.62 6.37
N SER A 107 11.46 -3.85 6.96
CA SER A 107 10.61 -2.77 7.47
C SER A 107 11.29 -2.05 8.63
N SER A 108 11.13 -0.73 8.67
CA SER A 108 11.62 0.09 9.79
C SER A 108 10.87 -0.20 11.08
N ASP A 109 9.59 -0.62 10.94
CA ASP A 109 8.77 -1.09 12.05
C ASP A 109 7.68 -2.05 11.53
N VAL A 110 7.23 -2.96 12.40
CA VAL A 110 6.14 -3.91 12.11
C VAL A 110 5.12 -3.85 13.24
N VAL A 111 3.91 -3.43 12.90
CA VAL A 111 2.80 -3.34 13.86
C VAL A 111 1.82 -4.48 13.61
N THR A 112 1.70 -5.41 14.55
CA THR A 112 0.70 -6.49 14.53
C THR A 112 -0.50 -6.09 15.37
N LEU A 113 -1.69 -6.10 14.77
CA LEU A 113 -2.91 -5.62 15.44
C LEU A 113 -3.55 -6.68 16.33
N GLU A 114 -3.52 -7.96 15.92
CA GLU A 114 -4.11 -9.09 16.65
C GLU A 114 -3.14 -10.27 16.63
N MET A 115 -3.14 -11.08 17.70
CA MET A 115 -2.34 -12.31 17.74
C MET A 115 -2.91 -13.40 16.83
N HIS A 116 -4.24 -13.47 16.74
CA HIS A 116 -4.93 -14.52 16.00
C HIS A 116 -5.88 -13.95 14.95
N TYR A 117 -6.16 -14.76 13.93
CA TYR A 117 -7.16 -14.41 12.93
C TYR A 117 -8.54 -14.25 13.58
N SER A 118 -9.20 -13.14 13.29
CA SER A 118 -10.61 -12.91 13.55
C SER A 118 -11.35 -12.55 12.25
N SER A 119 -12.63 -12.91 12.18
CA SER A 119 -13.44 -12.54 11.02
C SER A 119 -13.49 -11.02 10.86
N GLY A 120 -13.09 -10.52 9.69
CA GLY A 120 -13.08 -9.09 9.40
C GLY A 120 -11.84 -8.33 9.87
N CYS A 121 -10.80 -8.97 10.43
CA CYS A 121 -9.57 -8.35 10.94
C CYS A 121 -8.86 -7.43 9.92
N TYR A 122 -9.11 -7.61 8.62
CA TYR A 122 -8.58 -6.73 7.58
C TYR A 122 -9.20 -5.32 7.57
N HIS A 123 -10.44 -5.15 8.03
CA HIS A 123 -11.08 -3.83 8.08
C HIS A 123 -10.45 -2.91 9.14
N PRO A 124 -10.23 -3.35 10.39
CA PRO A 124 -9.47 -2.59 11.38
C PRO A 124 -8.07 -2.22 10.86
N ARG A 125 -7.35 -3.16 10.23
CA ARG A 125 -6.03 -2.90 9.67
C ARG A 125 -6.08 -1.81 8.58
N ASN A 126 -7.03 -1.88 7.66
CA ASN A 126 -7.17 -0.88 6.60
C ASN A 126 -7.51 0.51 7.16
N ARG A 127 -8.37 0.58 8.19
CA ARG A 127 -8.65 1.84 8.90
C ARG A 127 -7.41 2.38 9.60
N TYR A 128 -6.65 1.51 10.26
CA TYR A 128 -5.40 1.88 10.92
C TYR A 128 -4.42 2.55 9.95
N LEU A 129 -4.25 2.00 8.74
CA LEU A 129 -3.41 2.58 7.70
C LEU A 129 -3.88 4.00 7.32
N VAL A 130 -5.16 4.16 7.00
CA VAL A 130 -5.74 5.43 6.56
C VAL A 130 -5.70 6.49 7.67
N ASP A 131 -6.00 6.13 8.91
CA ASP A 131 -6.05 7.06 10.02
C ASP A 131 -4.67 7.65 10.37
N ARG A 132 -3.59 6.89 10.09
CA ARG A 132 -2.21 7.32 10.34
C ARG A 132 -1.50 7.99 9.17
N ALA A 133 -2.14 8.04 8.02
CA ALA A 133 -1.57 8.66 6.83
C ALA A 133 -2.11 10.07 6.58
N ASP A 134 -1.31 10.89 5.93
CA ASP A 134 -1.75 12.19 5.38
C ASP A 134 -2.47 11.99 4.05
N SER A 135 -2.00 11.04 3.22
CA SER A 135 -2.59 10.68 1.93
C SER A 135 -2.61 9.16 1.72
N VAL A 136 -3.39 8.70 0.77
CA VAL A 136 -3.51 7.28 0.41
C VAL A 136 -3.17 7.07 -1.05
N LEU A 137 -2.25 6.14 -1.34
CA LEU A 137 -2.00 5.62 -2.68
C LEU A 137 -2.79 4.31 -2.87
N ALA A 138 -3.59 4.25 -3.92
CA ALA A 138 -4.41 3.09 -4.24
C ALA A 138 -4.07 2.52 -5.62
N LEU A 139 -3.66 1.25 -5.67
CA LEU A 139 -3.64 0.47 -6.92
C LEU A 139 -5.03 -0.13 -7.13
N TYR A 140 -5.89 0.59 -7.90
CA TYR A 140 -7.33 0.39 -7.86
C TYR A 140 -8.01 0.65 -9.20
N ASN A 141 -8.81 -0.29 -9.68
CA ASN A 141 -9.49 -0.27 -10.97
C ASN A 141 -10.95 0.27 -10.93
N GLY A 142 -11.38 0.83 -9.81
CA GLY A 142 -12.74 1.35 -9.66
C GLY A 142 -13.81 0.32 -9.25
N SER A 143 -13.43 -0.92 -8.92
CA SER A 143 -14.38 -1.95 -8.43
C SER A 143 -15.19 -1.44 -7.23
N SER A 144 -16.50 -1.74 -7.20
CA SER A 144 -17.37 -1.33 -6.09
C SER A 144 -17.23 -2.20 -4.84
N THR A 145 -16.52 -3.33 -4.92
CA THR A 145 -16.41 -4.34 -3.86
C THR A 145 -14.96 -4.68 -3.55
N GLY A 146 -14.73 -5.32 -2.39
CA GLY A 146 -13.42 -5.78 -1.95
C GLY A 146 -12.70 -4.83 -1.00
N GLY A 147 -11.57 -5.30 -0.46
CA GLY A 147 -10.80 -4.57 0.55
C GLY A 147 -10.22 -3.24 0.08
N THR A 148 -9.79 -3.17 -1.20
CA THR A 148 -9.26 -1.93 -1.79
C THR A 148 -10.38 -0.89 -1.94
N ALA A 149 -11.55 -1.29 -2.46
CA ALA A 149 -12.72 -0.41 -2.56
C ALA A 149 -13.16 0.12 -1.19
N TYR A 150 -13.18 -0.74 -0.17
CA TYR A 150 -13.47 -0.34 1.21
C TYR A 150 -12.46 0.71 1.71
N THR A 151 -11.17 0.50 1.50
CA THR A 151 -10.12 1.41 1.97
C THR A 151 -10.18 2.76 1.28
N VAL A 152 -10.39 2.77 -0.05
CA VAL A 152 -10.55 4.00 -0.84
C VAL A 152 -11.79 4.79 -0.35
N LYS A 153 -12.92 4.12 -0.14
CA LYS A 153 -14.13 4.73 0.40
C LYS A 153 -13.90 5.32 1.80
N TYR A 154 -13.22 4.58 2.66
CA TYR A 154 -12.90 5.04 4.01
C TYR A 154 -11.96 6.25 3.98
N ALA A 155 -10.91 6.23 3.14
CA ALA A 155 -10.01 7.37 2.96
C ALA A 155 -10.76 8.64 2.49
N TYR A 156 -11.70 8.48 1.54
CA TYR A 156 -12.56 9.58 1.10
C TYR A 156 -13.44 10.13 2.23
N GLN A 157 -14.02 9.26 3.07
CA GLN A 157 -14.81 9.65 4.23
C GLN A 157 -13.96 10.39 5.28
N ARG A 158 -12.67 9.98 5.43
CA ARG A 158 -11.70 10.62 6.33
C ARG A 158 -11.07 11.88 5.76
N ASN A 159 -11.56 12.34 4.61
CA ASN A 159 -11.08 13.55 3.91
C ASN A 159 -9.58 13.53 3.58
N LYS A 160 -9.06 12.35 3.22
CA LYS A 160 -7.67 12.19 2.77
C LYS A 160 -7.55 12.50 1.28
N GLU A 161 -6.40 13.02 0.87
CA GLU A 161 -6.02 12.98 -0.53
C GLU A 161 -5.82 11.52 -0.96
N ILE A 162 -6.34 11.16 -2.13
CA ILE A 162 -6.23 9.79 -2.65
C ILE A 162 -5.59 9.84 -4.04
N ILE A 163 -4.44 9.21 -4.17
CA ILE A 163 -3.75 9.01 -5.44
C ILE A 163 -4.15 7.62 -5.95
N VAL A 164 -4.74 7.55 -7.12
CA VAL A 164 -5.16 6.29 -7.73
C VAL A 164 -4.28 5.99 -8.93
N ILE A 165 -3.70 4.79 -8.96
CA ILE A 165 -3.12 4.17 -10.15
C ILE A 165 -4.07 3.05 -10.57
N ASP A 166 -4.64 3.16 -11.76
CA ASP A 166 -5.50 2.12 -12.31
C ASP A 166 -4.62 1.04 -12.97
N PRO A 167 -4.63 -0.20 -12.46
CA PRO A 167 -3.78 -1.27 -13.00
C PRO A 167 -4.19 -1.73 -14.39
N THR A 168 -5.39 -1.38 -14.87
CA THR A 168 -5.90 -1.77 -16.19
C THR A 168 -5.51 -0.75 -17.26
N THR A 169 -5.70 0.53 -16.96
CA THR A 169 -5.43 1.63 -17.90
C THR A 169 -4.04 2.23 -17.75
N MET A 170 -3.34 1.90 -16.67
CA MET A 170 -2.08 2.52 -16.24
C MET A 170 -2.22 4.04 -15.99
N GLY A 171 -3.45 4.50 -15.84
CA GLY A 171 -3.78 5.90 -15.58
C GLY A 171 -3.53 6.29 -14.13
N ARG A 172 -3.11 7.54 -13.93
CA ARG A 172 -2.95 8.18 -12.62
C ARG A 172 -4.02 9.24 -12.42
N LYS A 173 -4.68 9.22 -11.27
CA LYS A 173 -5.69 10.21 -10.87
C LYS A 173 -5.48 10.63 -9.42
N VAL A 174 -5.70 11.90 -9.13
CA VAL A 174 -5.72 12.42 -7.75
C VAL A 174 -7.13 12.86 -7.39
N ILE A 175 -7.61 12.42 -6.25
CA ILE A 175 -8.86 12.86 -5.63
C ILE A 175 -8.45 13.74 -4.44
N PRO A 176 -8.62 15.05 -4.54
CA PRO A 176 -8.23 15.97 -3.47
C PRO A 176 -9.15 15.82 -2.24
N PRO A 177 -8.71 16.24 -1.05
CA PRO A 177 -9.57 16.40 0.10
C PRO A 177 -10.72 17.35 -0.23
N ARG A 178 -11.89 17.08 0.35
CA ARG A 178 -13.04 18.01 0.21
C ARG A 178 -12.70 19.32 0.90
N LEU A 179 -12.96 20.43 0.23
CA LEU A 179 -12.88 21.76 0.85
C LEU A 179 -13.83 21.77 2.07
N ARG A 180 -13.32 22.13 3.23
CA ARG A 180 -14.19 22.44 4.37
C ARG A 180 -14.85 23.77 4.01
N CYS A 181 -16.16 23.78 3.83
CA CYS A 181 -16.91 25.04 3.92
C CYS A 181 -16.77 25.50 5.37
N GLU A 182 -16.07 26.61 5.58
CA GLU A 182 -16.06 27.33 6.84
C GLU A 182 -17.44 27.93 7.11
#